data_891fac6dc6cade412bd35c23793d5887
#
_entry.id   891fac6dc6cade412bd35c23793d5887
#
_cell.length_a   1.000
_cell.length_b   1.000
_cell.length_c   1.000
_cell.angle_alpha   90.00
_cell.angle_beta   90.00
_cell.angle_gamma   90.00
#
_symmetry.space_group_name_H-M   'P 1'
#
loop_
_entity.id
_entity.type
_entity.pdbx_description
1 polymer ?
#
loop_
_entity_poly.entity_id
_entity_poly.type
_entity_poly.pdbx_seq_one_letter_code
_entity_poly.pdbx_strand_id
1 'polypeptide(L)'
;MGPLTVPPAGFAYVDANAFVYTVERIAPYRALLDPFWRDVRASGTSVVTSEMTLLEVLVQPLRQGDVLMESAFRAVLATSPDVHMVPIARAVLERAAALRAATNLKTPDAIHAATALIEGCTLFVTNDALFRRVPGLNVTVLRDLLPP
;
A
#
# COMPACT_ATOMS: atom_id res chain seq x y z
N MET A 1 4.90 19.37 -4.00
CA MET A 1 4.04 19.33 -2.80
C MET A 1 2.60 19.54 -3.21
N GLY A 2 1.76 18.69 -2.75
CA GLY A 2 0.35 18.76 -3.06
C GLY A 2 -0.41 17.67 -2.31
N PRO A 3 -1.74 17.65 -2.38
CA PRO A 3 -2.51 16.60 -1.74
C PRO A 3 -2.25 15.26 -2.42
N LEU A 4 -2.42 14.21 -1.64
CA LEU A 4 -2.47 12.86 -2.19
C LEU A 4 -3.81 12.70 -2.90
N THR A 5 -3.79 12.51 -4.21
CA THR A 5 -5.01 12.45 -5.02
C THR A 5 -5.32 11.05 -5.48
N VAL A 6 -6.61 10.74 -5.53
CA VAL A 6 -7.11 9.49 -6.11
C VAL A 6 -6.88 9.52 -7.62
N PRO A 7 -6.39 8.43 -8.25
CA PRO A 7 -6.21 8.43 -9.70
C PRO A 7 -7.55 8.55 -10.43
N PRO A 8 -7.60 9.29 -11.55
CA PRO A 8 -8.83 9.48 -12.31
C PRO A 8 -9.30 8.20 -13.01
N ALA A 9 -8.40 7.24 -13.19
CA ALA A 9 -8.68 5.93 -13.78
C ALA A 9 -7.73 4.88 -13.20
N GLY A 10 -8.17 3.61 -13.17
CA GLY A 10 -7.41 2.51 -12.63
C GLY A 10 -7.52 2.41 -11.12
N PHE A 11 -6.57 1.68 -10.53
CA PHE A 11 -6.54 1.40 -9.09
C PHE A 11 -5.35 2.10 -8.44
N ALA A 12 -5.50 2.45 -7.16
CA ALA A 12 -4.40 2.87 -6.33
C ALA A 12 -3.87 1.67 -5.53
N TYR A 13 -2.57 1.44 -5.58
CA TYR A 13 -1.91 0.49 -4.69
C TYR A 13 -1.46 1.22 -3.42
N VAL A 14 -1.73 0.63 -2.27
CA VAL A 14 -1.30 1.16 -0.97
C VAL A 14 -0.47 0.08 -0.26
N ASP A 15 0.75 0.43 0.14
CA ASP A 15 1.64 -0.50 0.83
C ASP A 15 1.35 -0.61 2.33
N ALA A 16 2.06 -1.53 3.00
CA ALA A 16 1.83 -1.82 4.42
C ALA A 16 2.03 -0.59 5.31
N ASN A 17 3.07 0.22 5.08
CA ASN A 17 3.34 1.38 5.93
C ASN A 17 2.23 2.41 5.85
N ALA A 18 1.68 2.65 4.67
CA ALA A 18 0.56 3.57 4.51
C ALA A 18 -0.71 3.07 5.23
N PHE A 19 -0.94 1.76 5.27
CA PHE A 19 -2.01 1.19 6.10
C PHE A 19 -1.74 1.37 7.59
N VAL A 20 -0.50 1.18 8.04
CA VAL A 20 -0.12 1.45 9.44
C VAL A 20 -0.42 2.90 9.81
N TYR A 21 0.01 3.84 8.99
CA TYR A 21 -0.25 5.27 9.23
C TYR A 21 -1.74 5.59 9.27
N THR A 22 -2.52 4.92 8.45
CA THR A 22 -3.98 5.11 8.40
C THR A 22 -4.65 4.59 9.66
N VAL A 23 -4.41 3.33 10.01
CA VAL A 23 -5.10 2.64 11.12
C VAL A 23 -4.65 3.19 12.47
N GLU A 24 -3.34 3.39 12.65
CA GLU A 24 -2.77 3.92 13.88
C GLU A 24 -2.81 5.45 13.95
N ARG A 25 -3.30 6.11 12.90
CA ARG A 25 -3.49 7.57 12.81
C ARG A 25 -2.21 8.35 13.06
N ILE A 26 -1.12 7.93 12.42
CA ILE A 26 0.21 8.47 12.66
C ILE A 26 0.38 9.83 11.97
N ALA A 27 0.67 10.86 12.78
CA ALA A 27 1.07 12.17 12.28
C ALA A 27 2.52 12.14 11.76
N PRO A 28 2.88 12.90 10.72
CA PRO A 28 2.01 13.83 10.00
C PRO A 28 1.22 13.18 8.84
N TYR A 29 1.42 11.90 8.57
CA TYR A 29 0.89 11.21 7.39
C TYR A 29 -0.64 11.10 7.38
N ARG A 30 -1.28 11.02 8.56
CA ARG A 30 -2.74 10.99 8.65
C ARG A 30 -3.40 12.18 7.95
N ALA A 31 -2.75 13.34 7.97
CA ALA A 31 -3.27 14.53 7.31
C ALA A 31 -3.35 14.39 5.79
N LEU A 32 -2.51 13.54 5.20
CA LEU A 32 -2.55 13.19 3.78
C LEU A 32 -3.53 12.03 3.51
N LEU A 33 -3.57 11.05 4.39
CA LEU A 33 -4.30 9.80 4.18
C LEU A 33 -5.79 9.91 4.50
N ASP A 34 -6.18 10.68 5.52
CA ASP A 34 -7.61 10.86 5.84
C ASP A 34 -8.40 11.43 4.66
N PRO A 35 -7.97 12.52 3.99
CA PRO A 35 -8.63 13.01 2.78
C PRO A 35 -8.58 12.00 1.63
N PHE A 36 -7.46 11.32 1.44
CA PHE A 36 -7.30 10.30 0.39
C PHE A 36 -8.36 9.20 0.53
N TRP A 37 -8.51 8.62 1.72
CA TRP A 37 -9.51 7.57 1.95
C TRP A 37 -10.94 8.08 1.79
N ARG A 38 -11.20 9.33 2.17
CA ARG A 38 -12.51 9.95 1.93
C ARG A 38 -12.81 10.05 0.43
N ASP A 39 -11.81 10.45 -0.36
CA ASP A 39 -11.95 10.58 -1.80
C ASP A 39 -12.08 9.23 -2.48
N VAL A 40 -11.39 8.20 -2.00
CA VAL A 40 -11.56 6.80 -2.44
C VAL A 40 -13.03 6.39 -2.29
N ARG A 41 -13.61 6.59 -1.12
CA ARG A 41 -15.02 6.25 -0.87
C ARG A 41 -15.97 7.04 -1.75
N ALA A 42 -15.72 8.32 -1.93
CA ALA A 42 -16.58 9.21 -2.71
C ALA A 42 -16.52 8.91 -4.22
N SER A 43 -15.36 8.54 -4.73
CA SER A 43 -15.15 8.27 -6.17
C SER A 43 -15.49 6.84 -6.59
N GLY A 44 -15.60 5.91 -5.63
CA GLY A 44 -15.74 4.50 -5.93
C GLY A 44 -14.47 3.83 -6.46
N THR A 45 -13.32 4.51 -6.37
CA THR A 45 -12.02 3.94 -6.74
C THR A 45 -11.64 2.82 -5.78
N SER A 46 -11.17 1.70 -6.33
CA SER A 46 -10.67 0.60 -5.50
C SER A 46 -9.20 0.81 -5.15
N VAL A 47 -8.87 0.52 -3.91
CA VAL A 47 -7.49 0.40 -3.46
C VAL A 47 -7.10 -1.07 -3.49
N VAL A 48 -5.93 -1.35 -4.05
CA VAL A 48 -5.35 -2.70 -4.14
C VAL A 48 -4.19 -2.79 -3.18
N THR A 49 -4.06 -3.91 -2.51
CA THR A 49 -2.87 -4.26 -1.74
C THR A 49 -2.61 -5.76 -1.81
N SER A 50 -1.42 -6.19 -1.42
CA SER A 50 -1.04 -7.60 -1.38
C SER A 50 -1.43 -8.25 -0.06
N GLU A 51 -1.64 -9.57 -0.05
CA GLU A 51 -1.67 -10.37 1.19
C GLU A 51 -0.39 -10.22 2.01
N MET A 52 0.73 -9.81 1.40
CA MET A 52 1.96 -9.47 2.12
C MET A 52 1.71 -8.34 3.13
N THR A 53 0.86 -7.39 2.80
CA THR A 53 0.44 -6.32 3.72
C THR A 53 -0.16 -6.89 5.00
N LEU A 54 -1.03 -7.90 4.88
CA LEU A 54 -1.63 -8.55 6.04
C LEU A 54 -0.56 -9.10 7.00
N LEU A 55 0.43 -9.80 6.47
CA LEU A 55 1.53 -10.31 7.28
C LEU A 55 2.27 -9.16 7.97
N GLU A 56 2.65 -8.16 7.21
CA GLU A 56 3.48 -7.06 7.71
C GLU A 56 2.80 -6.22 8.79
N VAL A 57 1.51 -5.95 8.66
CA VAL A 57 0.78 -5.12 9.64
C VAL A 57 0.42 -5.90 10.91
N LEU A 58 0.32 -7.23 10.86
CA LEU A 58 -0.08 -8.04 12.01
C LEU A 58 1.08 -8.40 12.94
N VAL A 59 2.33 -8.33 12.48
CA VAL A 59 3.48 -8.75 13.30
C VAL A 59 3.54 -7.99 14.62
N GLN A 60 3.44 -6.69 14.59
CA GLN A 60 3.58 -5.87 15.80
C GLN A 60 2.42 -6.02 16.79
N PRO A 61 1.14 -5.93 16.36
CA PRO A 61 0.02 -6.21 17.26
C PRO A 61 0.09 -7.60 17.89
N LEU A 62 0.47 -8.63 17.14
CA LEU A 62 0.59 -9.98 17.66
C LEU A 62 1.71 -10.09 18.70
N ARG A 63 2.87 -9.44 18.46
CA ARG A 63 3.97 -9.40 19.44
C ARG A 63 3.56 -8.74 20.75
N GLN A 64 2.74 -7.71 20.67
CA GLN A 64 2.31 -6.92 21.83
C GLN A 64 1.04 -7.47 22.49
N GLY A 65 0.38 -8.46 21.89
CA GLY A 65 -0.92 -8.93 22.35
C GLY A 65 -2.02 -7.87 22.24
N ASP A 66 -1.88 -6.95 21.30
CA ASP A 66 -2.84 -5.86 21.06
C ASP A 66 -3.98 -6.35 20.18
N VAL A 67 -4.98 -6.93 20.81
CA VAL A 67 -6.14 -7.54 20.13
C VAL A 67 -6.98 -6.48 19.39
N LEU A 68 -7.09 -5.29 19.94
CA LEU A 68 -7.87 -4.21 19.30
C LEU A 68 -7.20 -3.74 18.01
N MET A 69 -5.88 -3.57 18.03
CA MET A 69 -5.14 -3.16 16.84
C MET A 69 -5.14 -4.27 15.77
N GLU A 70 -4.95 -5.53 16.20
CA GLU A 70 -5.07 -6.68 15.30
C GLU A 70 -6.43 -6.68 14.59
N SER A 71 -7.52 -6.53 15.34
CA SER A 71 -8.87 -6.49 14.79
C SER A 71 -9.08 -5.32 13.83
N ALA A 72 -8.51 -4.15 14.14
CA ALA A 72 -8.62 -2.97 13.29
C ALA A 72 -7.94 -3.19 11.93
N PHE A 73 -6.74 -3.77 11.92
CA PHE A 73 -6.06 -4.08 10.66
C PHE A 73 -6.82 -5.13 9.84
N ARG A 74 -7.32 -6.19 10.48
CA ARG A 74 -8.11 -7.22 9.79
C ARG A 74 -9.38 -6.63 9.18
N ALA A 75 -10.06 -5.74 9.88
CA ALA A 75 -11.27 -5.09 9.38
C ALA A 75 -10.99 -4.26 8.13
N VAL A 76 -9.95 -3.45 8.15
CA VAL A 76 -9.59 -2.61 6.99
C VAL A 76 -9.19 -3.45 5.78
N LEU A 77 -8.39 -4.49 5.97
CA LEU A 77 -7.86 -5.28 4.87
C LEU A 77 -8.84 -6.32 4.32
N ALA A 78 -9.63 -6.95 5.19
CA ALA A 78 -10.46 -8.08 4.81
C ALA A 78 -11.95 -7.74 4.62
N THR A 79 -12.46 -6.69 5.26
CA THR A 79 -13.89 -6.38 5.24
C THR A 79 -14.24 -5.00 4.67
N SER A 80 -13.27 -4.12 4.48
CA SER A 80 -13.54 -2.81 3.87
C SER A 80 -13.90 -2.99 2.39
N PRO A 81 -15.01 -2.43 1.90
CA PRO A 81 -15.37 -2.51 0.48
C PRO A 81 -14.45 -1.70 -0.42
N ASP A 82 -13.66 -0.80 0.15
CA ASP A 82 -12.74 0.07 -0.60
C ASP A 82 -11.39 -0.60 -0.88
N VAL A 83 -11.08 -1.70 -0.19
CA VAL A 83 -9.78 -2.38 -0.27
C VAL A 83 -9.93 -3.77 -0.87
N HIS A 84 -9.17 -4.03 -1.91
CA HIS A 84 -9.05 -5.34 -2.53
C HIS A 84 -7.67 -5.94 -2.22
N MET A 85 -7.64 -6.94 -1.37
CA MET A 85 -6.41 -7.65 -0.97
C MET A 85 -6.14 -8.80 -1.94
N VAL A 86 -5.04 -8.74 -2.67
CA VAL A 86 -4.68 -9.68 -3.74
C VAL A 86 -3.84 -10.83 -3.19
N PRO A 87 -4.21 -12.10 -3.48
CA PRO A 87 -3.40 -13.25 -3.10
C PRO A 87 -2.01 -13.23 -3.74
N ILE A 88 -1.03 -13.80 -3.03
CA ILE A 88 0.33 -13.98 -3.54
C ILE A 88 0.35 -15.23 -4.40
N ALA A 89 -0.08 -15.09 -5.64
CA ALA A 89 -0.09 -16.18 -6.61
C ALA A 89 1.30 -16.41 -7.22
N ARG A 90 1.47 -17.54 -7.89
CA ARG A 90 2.73 -17.88 -8.57
C ARG A 90 3.18 -16.78 -9.54
N ALA A 91 2.26 -16.21 -10.31
CA ALA A 91 2.59 -15.12 -11.24
C ALA A 91 3.21 -13.91 -10.55
N VAL A 92 2.73 -13.58 -9.35
CA VAL A 92 3.31 -12.51 -8.52
C VAL A 92 4.74 -12.86 -8.11
N LEU A 93 4.97 -14.09 -7.67
CA LEU A 93 6.32 -14.54 -7.26
C LEU A 93 7.31 -14.52 -8.42
N GLU A 94 6.90 -14.97 -9.59
CA GLU A 94 7.75 -14.95 -10.79
C GLU A 94 8.09 -13.52 -11.20
N ARG A 95 7.13 -12.62 -11.19
CA ARG A 95 7.37 -11.21 -11.48
C ARG A 95 8.26 -10.55 -10.42
N ALA A 96 8.03 -10.85 -9.14
CA ALA A 96 8.86 -10.36 -8.04
C ALA A 96 10.31 -10.83 -8.16
N ALA A 97 10.54 -12.08 -8.58
CA ALA A 97 11.88 -12.60 -8.81
C ALA A 97 12.62 -11.79 -9.90
N ALA A 98 11.94 -11.49 -11.01
CA ALA A 98 12.50 -10.66 -12.08
C ALA A 98 12.81 -9.24 -11.59
N LEU A 99 11.94 -8.64 -10.80
CA LEU A 99 12.16 -7.31 -10.22
C LEU A 99 13.36 -7.30 -9.26
N ARG A 100 13.50 -8.31 -8.42
CA ARG A 100 14.65 -8.42 -7.52
C ARG A 100 15.96 -8.53 -8.29
N ALA A 101 15.97 -9.33 -9.35
CA ALA A 101 17.16 -9.50 -10.19
C ALA A 101 17.58 -8.17 -10.84
N ALA A 102 16.62 -7.33 -11.21
CA ALA A 102 16.88 -6.07 -11.91
C ALA A 102 17.12 -4.87 -10.97
N THR A 103 16.55 -4.87 -9.76
CA THR A 103 16.48 -3.66 -8.93
C THR A 103 17.11 -3.80 -7.54
N ASN A 104 17.45 -5.01 -7.11
CA ASN A 104 17.89 -5.32 -5.74
C ASN A 104 16.88 -4.99 -4.65
N LEU A 105 15.59 -4.90 -4.97
CA LEU A 105 14.55 -4.77 -3.96
C LEU A 105 14.54 -6.00 -3.04
N LYS A 106 14.20 -5.78 -1.78
CA LYS A 106 13.95 -6.88 -0.83
C LYS A 106 12.70 -7.66 -1.25
N THR A 107 12.60 -8.91 -0.80
CA THR A 107 11.49 -9.80 -1.18
C THR A 107 10.11 -9.21 -0.92
N PRO A 108 9.78 -8.65 0.26
CA PRO A 108 8.47 -8.05 0.47
C PRO A 108 8.18 -6.90 -0.49
N ASP A 109 9.15 -6.02 -0.72
CA ASP A 109 8.99 -4.87 -1.60
C ASP A 109 8.77 -5.31 -3.05
N ALA A 110 9.51 -6.33 -3.50
CA ALA A 110 9.34 -6.89 -4.84
C ALA A 110 7.95 -7.51 -5.02
N ILE A 111 7.39 -8.12 -3.99
CA ILE A 111 6.02 -8.67 -4.01
C ILE A 111 4.99 -7.54 -4.11
N HIS A 112 5.15 -6.46 -3.36
CA HIS A 112 4.28 -5.29 -3.47
C HIS A 112 4.31 -4.69 -4.88
N ALA A 113 5.50 -4.44 -5.41
CA ALA A 113 5.67 -3.87 -6.74
C ALA A 113 5.10 -4.77 -7.84
N ALA A 114 5.37 -6.08 -7.77
CA ALA A 114 4.86 -7.06 -8.72
C ALA A 114 3.33 -7.11 -8.70
N THR A 115 2.73 -7.10 -7.52
CA THR A 115 1.27 -7.09 -7.37
C THR A 115 0.67 -5.86 -8.03
N ALA A 116 1.21 -4.67 -7.77
CA ALA A 116 0.72 -3.42 -8.34
C ALA A 116 0.81 -3.42 -9.87
N LEU A 117 1.92 -3.93 -10.42
CA LEU A 117 2.10 -4.01 -11.88
C LEU A 117 1.12 -4.99 -12.52
N ILE A 118 0.95 -6.18 -11.94
CA ILE A 118 0.04 -7.20 -12.48
C ILE A 118 -1.42 -6.72 -12.42
N GLU A 119 -1.81 -6.06 -11.33
CA GLU A 119 -3.16 -5.54 -11.17
C GLU A 119 -3.43 -4.25 -11.97
N GLY A 120 -2.42 -3.72 -12.65
CA GLY A 120 -2.57 -2.52 -13.47
C GLY A 120 -2.82 -1.26 -12.67
N CYS A 121 -2.28 -1.16 -11.46
CA CYS A 121 -2.44 0.03 -10.63
C CYS A 121 -1.76 1.24 -11.27
N THR A 122 -2.47 2.37 -11.29
CA THR A 122 -2.00 3.61 -11.91
C THR A 122 -1.36 4.57 -10.90
N LEU A 123 -1.42 4.24 -9.62
CA LEU A 123 -0.79 4.97 -8.52
C LEU A 123 -0.25 3.96 -7.51
N PHE A 124 0.96 4.19 -7.01
CA PHE A 124 1.57 3.38 -5.94
C PHE A 124 1.91 4.30 -4.77
N VAL A 125 1.18 4.14 -3.67
CA VAL A 125 1.33 4.97 -2.46
C VAL A 125 2.23 4.26 -1.46
N THR A 126 3.33 4.88 -1.11
CA THR A 126 4.34 4.34 -0.20
C THR A 126 5.02 5.47 0.58
N ASN A 127 5.85 5.12 1.54
CA ASN A 127 6.80 6.07 2.13
C ASN A 127 8.26 5.66 1.89
N ASP A 128 8.49 4.70 0.99
CA ASP A 128 9.82 4.23 0.62
C ASP A 128 10.16 4.62 -0.83
N ALA A 129 11.12 5.51 -0.98
CA ALA A 129 11.58 5.99 -2.29
C ALA A 129 12.25 4.91 -3.15
N LEU A 130 12.66 3.77 -2.58
CA LEU A 130 13.27 2.67 -3.33
C LEU A 130 12.34 2.11 -4.41
N PHE A 131 11.03 2.20 -4.23
CA PHE A 131 10.07 1.77 -5.25
C PHE A 131 10.18 2.55 -6.57
N ARG A 132 10.79 3.74 -6.55
CA ARG A 132 11.06 4.51 -7.78
C ARG A 132 12.03 3.81 -8.73
N ARG A 133 12.76 2.80 -8.25
CA ARG A 133 13.64 1.97 -9.09
C ARG A 133 12.86 1.03 -10.01
N VAL A 134 11.58 0.81 -9.75
CA VAL A 134 10.76 -0.16 -10.50
C VAL A 134 10.22 0.51 -11.77
N PRO A 135 10.61 0.01 -12.97
CA PRO A 135 10.09 0.55 -14.22
C PRO A 135 8.57 0.32 -14.32
N GLY A 136 7.85 1.33 -14.79
CA GLY A 136 6.40 1.26 -15.00
C GLY A 136 5.56 1.48 -13.76
N LEU A 137 6.17 1.74 -12.60
CA LEU A 137 5.47 1.99 -11.36
C LEU A 137 5.39 3.51 -11.12
N ASN A 138 4.17 4.03 -11.02
CA ASN A 138 3.93 5.45 -10.72
C ASN A 138 3.90 5.65 -9.21
N VAL A 139 5.05 5.99 -8.62
CA VAL A 139 5.26 6.02 -7.18
C VAL A 139 5.03 7.42 -6.60
N THR A 140 4.17 7.50 -5.60
CA THR A 140 4.03 8.68 -4.74
C THR A 140 4.56 8.35 -3.35
N VAL A 141 5.59 9.07 -2.92
CA VAL A 141 6.20 8.93 -1.60
C VAL A 141 5.57 9.95 -0.66
N LEU A 142 4.93 9.48 0.40
CA LEU A 142 4.12 10.34 1.29
C LEU A 142 4.90 11.49 1.89
N ARG A 143 6.14 11.25 2.36
CA ARG A 143 6.95 12.31 2.95
C ARG A 143 7.24 13.47 2.00
N ASP A 144 7.25 13.21 0.70
CA ASP A 144 7.51 14.25 -0.31
C ASP A 144 6.33 15.20 -0.49
N LEU A 145 5.15 14.83 0.01
CA LEU A 145 3.94 15.66 -0.02
C LEU A 145 3.80 16.55 1.22
N LEU A 146 4.63 16.32 2.23
CA LEU A 146 4.60 17.11 3.45
C LEU A 146 5.25 18.47 3.23
N PRO A 147 4.80 19.54 3.93
CA PRO A 147 5.47 20.81 3.87
C PRO A 147 6.90 20.72 4.40
N PRO A 148 7.82 21.58 3.91
CA PRO A 148 9.20 21.59 4.34
C PRO A 148 9.37 22.03 5.81
#